data_6d50d30d08411375fdd8af9d7f765735
#
_entry.id   6d50d30d08411375fdd8af9d7f765735
#
_cell.length_a   1.000
_cell.length_b   1.000
_cell.length_c   1.000
_cell.angle_alpha   90.00
_cell.angle_beta   90.00
_cell.angle_gamma   90.00
#
_symmetry.space_group_name_H-M   'P 1'
#
loop_
_entity.id
_entity.type
_entity.pdbx_description
1 polymer ?
#
loop_
_entity_poly.entity_id
_entity_poly.type
_entity_poly.pdbx_seq_one_letter_code
_entity_poly.pdbx_strand_id
1 'polypeptide(L)'
;VARVRVPQNSFQFGEISPSLTSRTDSPVYTNAAERVRNFFIKGEGGVKKRPGTKRWHNFDSSPSFDSSLRQTVRIEPFVFSDDEKYVVAFSNTQIDIFQISPIDATISKIQTITGQSWLVNTTSEPYLEEFTFTQQGDVMFIAHNTFMIRKLVRTGL
;
A
#
# COMPACT_ATOMS: atom_id res chain seq x y z
N VAL A 1 49.88 -5.65 -12.86
CA VAL A 1 48.66 -5.94 -13.64
C VAL A 1 47.88 -4.68 -13.73
N ALA A 2 47.68 -4.12 -14.95
CA ALA A 2 46.88 -2.93 -15.17
C ALA A 2 45.40 -3.23 -14.88
N ARG A 3 44.76 -2.47 -13.98
CA ARG A 3 43.32 -2.56 -13.74
C ARG A 3 42.59 -1.79 -14.85
N VAL A 4 41.82 -2.47 -15.66
CA VAL A 4 40.91 -1.88 -16.61
C VAL A 4 39.67 -1.42 -15.83
N ARG A 5 39.36 -0.13 -15.89
CA ARG A 5 38.09 0.42 -15.32
C ARG A 5 37.08 0.57 -16.46
N VAL A 6 36.00 -0.17 -16.36
CA VAL A 6 34.85 -0.01 -17.26
C VAL A 6 33.88 0.95 -16.61
N PRO A 7 33.62 2.14 -17.18
CA PRO A 7 32.66 3.07 -16.65
C PRO A 7 31.24 2.55 -16.91
N GLN A 8 30.38 2.57 -15.90
CA GLN A 8 28.96 2.34 -16.06
C GLN A 8 28.25 3.70 -16.07
N ASN A 9 27.72 4.07 -17.22
CA ASN A 9 27.17 5.41 -17.46
C ASN A 9 25.64 5.50 -17.28
N SER A 10 24.96 4.36 -17.18
CA SER A 10 23.50 4.32 -17.10
C SER A 10 23.04 3.12 -16.29
N PHE A 11 21.86 3.26 -15.66
CA PHE A 11 21.14 2.19 -14.98
C PHE A 11 19.71 2.03 -15.58
N GLN A 12 19.53 2.43 -16.83
CA GLN A 12 18.24 2.53 -17.47
C GLN A 12 17.43 1.22 -17.49
N PHE A 13 18.11 0.08 -17.53
CA PHE A 13 17.46 -1.23 -17.51
C PHE A 13 17.17 -1.77 -16.11
N GLY A 14 17.53 -1.03 -15.06
CA GLY A 14 17.20 -1.42 -13.70
C GLY A 14 18.02 -2.58 -13.15
N GLU A 15 17.37 -3.46 -12.40
CA GLU A 15 17.99 -4.66 -11.84
C GLU A 15 17.96 -5.78 -12.86
N ILE A 16 19.13 -6.36 -13.13
CA ILE A 16 19.27 -7.45 -14.12
C ILE A 16 18.79 -8.77 -13.50
N SER A 17 18.09 -9.57 -14.31
CA SER A 17 17.73 -10.93 -13.92
C SER A 17 18.99 -11.79 -13.70
N PRO A 18 19.04 -12.65 -12.66
CA PRO A 18 20.16 -13.56 -12.45
C PRO A 18 20.51 -14.43 -13.65
N SER A 19 19.54 -14.77 -14.48
CA SER A 19 19.75 -15.55 -15.71
C SER A 19 20.48 -14.78 -16.82
N LEU A 20 20.54 -13.45 -16.73
CA LEU A 20 21.22 -12.59 -17.71
C LEU A 20 22.59 -12.11 -17.25
N THR A 21 23.02 -12.44 -16.02
CA THR A 21 24.31 -11.97 -15.47
C THR A 21 25.54 -12.48 -16.21
N SER A 22 25.43 -13.60 -16.93
CA SER A 22 26.49 -14.15 -17.78
C SER A 22 26.52 -13.58 -19.21
N ARG A 23 25.49 -12.82 -19.60
CA ARG A 23 25.35 -12.24 -20.93
C ARG A 23 26.03 -10.86 -21.03
N THR A 24 27.35 -10.86 -20.89
CA THR A 24 28.18 -9.64 -20.94
C THR A 24 28.24 -8.99 -22.32
N ASP A 25 27.76 -9.69 -23.36
CA ASP A 25 27.63 -9.25 -24.75
C ASP A 25 26.38 -8.36 -24.95
N SER A 26 25.45 -8.37 -24.01
CA SER A 26 24.19 -7.62 -24.13
C SER A 26 24.33 -6.16 -23.68
N PRO A 27 23.74 -5.19 -24.41
CA PRO A 27 23.66 -3.81 -23.97
C PRO A 27 22.84 -3.64 -22.66
N VAL A 28 21.98 -4.59 -22.34
CA VAL A 28 21.27 -4.65 -21.06
C VAL A 28 22.25 -4.84 -19.91
N TYR A 29 23.25 -5.70 -20.07
CA TYR A 29 24.24 -5.97 -19.04
C TYR A 29 25.04 -4.72 -18.66
N THR A 30 25.46 -3.91 -19.63
CA THR A 30 26.28 -2.71 -19.41
C THR A 30 25.48 -1.53 -18.82
N ASN A 31 24.16 -1.54 -18.96
CA ASN A 31 23.27 -0.46 -18.51
C ASN A 31 22.27 -0.92 -17.43
N ALA A 32 22.52 -2.04 -16.78
CA ALA A 32 21.75 -2.55 -15.66
C ALA A 32 22.62 -2.63 -14.39
N ALA A 33 22.00 -2.79 -13.24
CA ALA A 33 22.67 -3.07 -11.99
C ALA A 33 22.37 -4.50 -11.52
N GLU A 34 23.28 -5.11 -10.82
CA GLU A 34 23.06 -6.41 -10.17
C GLU A 34 21.96 -6.31 -9.12
N ARG A 35 21.90 -5.17 -8.40
CA ARG A 35 20.90 -4.94 -7.36
C ARG A 35 20.59 -3.45 -7.22
N VAL A 36 19.28 -3.12 -7.21
CA VAL A 36 18.78 -1.77 -6.98
C VAL A 36 17.80 -1.78 -5.81
N ARG A 37 18.24 -1.27 -4.67
CA ARG A 37 17.38 -1.18 -3.47
C ARG A 37 17.28 0.25 -2.96
N ASN A 38 16.06 0.70 -2.66
CA ASN A 38 15.78 2.05 -2.17
C ASN A 38 16.19 3.18 -3.13
N PHE A 39 16.22 2.89 -4.43
CA PHE A 39 16.47 3.88 -5.48
C PHE A 39 15.37 3.82 -6.55
N PHE A 40 15.07 4.97 -7.11
CA PHE A 40 14.28 5.11 -8.34
C PHE A 40 15.23 5.33 -9.51
N ILE A 41 14.99 4.62 -10.59
CA ILE A 41 15.72 4.80 -11.84
C ILE A 41 15.03 5.88 -12.64
N LYS A 42 15.81 6.86 -13.11
CA LYS A 42 15.33 7.92 -13.98
C LYS A 42 15.43 7.50 -15.43
N GLY A 43 14.53 8.02 -16.27
CA GLY A 43 14.51 7.71 -17.72
C GLY A 43 15.81 8.04 -18.45
N GLU A 44 16.57 9.04 -17.99
CA GLU A 44 17.89 9.41 -18.49
C GLU A 44 19.03 8.50 -17.99
N GLY A 45 18.72 7.43 -17.27
CA GLY A 45 19.71 6.44 -16.81
C GLY A 45 20.34 6.71 -15.45
N GLY A 46 20.05 7.85 -14.82
CA GLY A 46 20.49 8.17 -13.47
C GLY A 46 19.67 7.44 -12.40
N VAL A 47 20.15 7.44 -11.16
CA VAL A 47 19.43 6.91 -10.00
C VAL A 47 19.18 7.99 -8.94
N LYS A 48 18.01 7.97 -8.31
CA LYS A 48 17.65 8.86 -7.22
C LYS A 48 17.28 8.02 -6.00
N LYS A 49 17.81 8.40 -4.83
CA LYS A 49 17.43 7.75 -3.57
C LYS A 49 15.93 7.93 -3.33
N ARG A 50 15.27 6.84 -2.90
CA ARG A 50 13.88 6.88 -2.47
C ARG A 50 13.71 7.88 -1.32
N PRO A 51 12.68 8.76 -1.37
CA PRO A 51 12.37 9.62 -0.25
C PRO A 51 11.97 8.79 0.98
N GLY A 52 12.12 9.36 2.16
CA GLY A 52 11.64 8.77 3.40
C GLY A 52 10.12 8.61 3.39
N THR A 53 9.62 7.78 4.27
CA THR A 53 8.19 7.64 4.56
C THR A 53 7.84 8.44 5.80
N LYS A 54 6.65 9.06 5.80
CA LYS A 54 6.09 9.74 6.97
C LYS A 54 4.94 8.89 7.50
N ARG A 55 4.97 8.54 8.80
CA ARG A 55 3.84 7.91 9.47
C ARG A 55 2.72 8.95 9.64
N TRP A 56 1.52 8.64 9.20
CA TRP A 56 0.36 9.52 9.26
C TRP A 56 -0.63 9.13 10.37
N HIS A 57 -0.67 7.84 10.77
CA HIS A 57 -1.54 7.36 11.83
C HIS A 57 -0.87 6.22 12.61
N ASN A 58 -1.27 6.04 13.86
CA ASN A 58 -0.86 4.93 14.71
C ASN A 58 -2.10 4.21 15.23
N PHE A 59 -2.25 2.95 14.86
CA PHE A 59 -3.35 2.10 15.29
C PHE A 59 -3.07 1.40 16.63
N ASP A 60 -1.84 1.41 17.15
CA ASP A 60 -1.45 0.71 18.39
C ASP A 60 -2.24 1.16 19.63
N SER A 61 -2.77 2.39 19.61
CA SER A 61 -3.61 2.94 20.67
C SER A 61 -5.10 2.62 20.52
N SER A 62 -5.50 1.94 19.43
CA SER A 62 -6.88 1.53 19.23
C SER A 62 -7.21 0.34 20.14
N PRO A 63 -8.36 0.34 20.83
CA PRO A 63 -8.78 -0.83 21.63
C PRO A 63 -9.03 -2.08 20.77
N SER A 64 -9.14 -1.90 19.45
CA SER A 64 -9.31 -2.98 18.47
C SER A 64 -7.98 -3.53 17.94
N PHE A 65 -6.85 -2.98 18.39
CA PHE A 65 -5.54 -3.41 17.94
C PHE A 65 -5.05 -4.62 18.73
N ASP A 66 -4.72 -5.70 18.03
CA ASP A 66 -4.12 -6.91 18.61
C ASP A 66 -2.79 -7.19 17.90
N SER A 67 -1.69 -6.99 18.59
CA SER A 67 -0.33 -7.17 18.06
C SER A 67 0.04 -8.64 17.81
N SER A 68 -0.74 -9.58 18.30
CA SER A 68 -0.55 -11.02 18.06
C SER A 68 -1.06 -11.48 16.72
N LEU A 69 -1.89 -10.65 16.07
CA LEU A 69 -2.44 -10.94 14.74
C LEU A 69 -1.43 -10.64 13.63
N ARG A 70 -1.44 -11.47 12.61
CA ARG A 70 -0.66 -11.26 11.38
C ARG A 70 -1.07 -9.98 10.65
N GLN A 71 -2.37 -9.72 10.59
CA GLN A 71 -2.94 -8.51 10.01
C GLN A 71 -3.93 -7.89 11.01
N THR A 72 -3.53 -6.79 11.62
CA THR A 72 -4.34 -6.09 12.63
C THR A 72 -5.27 -5.05 12.03
N VAL A 73 -4.91 -4.52 10.86
CA VAL A 73 -5.67 -3.50 10.14
C VAL A 73 -5.64 -3.79 8.65
N ARG A 74 -6.78 -3.72 8.00
CA ARG A 74 -6.89 -3.74 6.55
C ARG A 74 -7.29 -2.36 6.04
N ILE A 75 -6.59 -1.88 5.03
CA ILE A 75 -6.77 -0.55 4.48
C ILE A 75 -7.27 -0.68 3.04
N GLU A 76 -8.41 -0.04 2.76
CA GLU A 76 -9.01 -0.01 1.42
C GLU A 76 -9.22 1.45 0.97
N PRO A 77 -8.96 1.76 -0.28
CA PRO A 77 -9.25 3.08 -0.84
C PRO A 77 -10.76 3.22 -1.08
N PHE A 78 -11.27 4.45 -0.87
CA PHE A 78 -12.60 4.84 -1.28
C PHE A 78 -12.48 6.15 -2.07
N VAL A 79 -12.68 6.10 -3.38
CA VAL A 79 -12.51 7.25 -4.27
C VAL A 79 -13.87 7.64 -4.82
N PHE A 80 -14.36 8.82 -4.42
CA PHE A 80 -15.60 9.37 -4.95
C PHE A 80 -15.33 10.24 -6.18
N SER A 81 -14.35 11.15 -6.09
CA SER A 81 -13.94 12.03 -7.18
C SER A 81 -12.43 12.28 -7.14
N ASP A 82 -11.92 13.08 -8.06
CA ASP A 82 -10.51 13.48 -8.05
C ASP A 82 -10.14 14.32 -6.82
N ASP A 83 -11.09 15.07 -6.28
CA ASP A 83 -10.90 15.94 -5.12
C ASP A 83 -11.31 15.28 -3.81
N GLU A 84 -12.16 14.24 -3.85
CA GLU A 84 -12.66 13.55 -2.67
C GLU A 84 -12.21 12.09 -2.64
N LYS A 85 -11.13 11.87 -1.92
CA LYS A 85 -10.53 10.55 -1.71
C LYS A 85 -10.45 10.24 -0.23
N TYR A 86 -10.77 9.00 0.09
CA TYR A 86 -10.79 8.50 1.46
C TYR A 86 -9.95 7.23 1.56
N VAL A 87 -9.48 6.99 2.77
CA VAL A 87 -8.87 5.72 3.18
C VAL A 87 -9.76 5.16 4.27
N VAL A 88 -10.24 3.95 4.08
CA VAL A 88 -11.06 3.23 5.05
C VAL A 88 -10.20 2.14 5.68
N ALA A 89 -10.02 2.21 6.98
CA ALA A 89 -9.25 1.24 7.74
C ALA A 89 -10.19 0.35 8.57
N PHE A 90 -10.17 -0.92 8.28
CA PHE A 90 -10.93 -1.95 8.98
C PHE A 90 -10.05 -2.61 10.03
N SER A 91 -10.54 -2.67 11.25
CA SER A 91 -9.93 -3.38 12.37
C SER A 91 -10.98 -4.19 13.12
N ASN A 92 -10.62 -4.94 14.14
CA ASN A 92 -11.58 -5.75 14.88
C ASN A 92 -12.73 -4.88 15.42
N THR A 93 -13.97 -5.14 14.96
CA THR A 93 -15.22 -4.44 15.31
C THR A 93 -15.27 -2.94 15.03
N GLN A 94 -14.27 -2.37 14.33
CA GLN A 94 -14.15 -0.93 14.12
C GLN A 94 -13.76 -0.61 12.68
N ILE A 95 -14.32 0.50 12.18
CA ILE A 95 -13.98 1.08 10.87
C ILE A 95 -13.58 2.53 11.11
N ASP A 96 -12.38 2.90 10.73
CA ASP A 96 -11.88 4.28 10.74
C ASP A 96 -11.85 4.84 9.33
N ILE A 97 -12.41 6.02 9.15
CA ILE A 97 -12.47 6.71 7.86
C ILE A 97 -11.57 7.94 7.91
N PHE A 98 -10.67 8.02 6.94
CA PHE A 98 -9.72 9.11 6.79
C PHE A 98 -9.96 9.80 5.45
N GLN A 99 -9.93 11.11 5.45
CA GLN A 99 -9.98 11.92 4.24
C GLN A 99 -8.56 12.32 3.83
N ILE A 100 -8.30 12.27 2.53
CA ILE A 100 -7.06 12.78 1.94
C ILE A 100 -7.37 14.17 1.38
N SER A 101 -6.67 15.18 1.88
CA SER A 101 -6.77 16.55 1.37
C SER A 101 -6.20 16.62 -0.07
N PRO A 102 -6.94 17.17 -1.04
CA PRO A 102 -6.45 17.31 -2.41
C PRO A 102 -5.37 18.38 -2.54
N ILE A 103 -5.25 19.32 -1.57
CA ILE A 103 -4.34 20.46 -1.65
C ILE A 103 -2.92 20.07 -1.21
N ASP A 104 -2.81 19.44 -0.06
CA ASP A 104 -1.51 19.16 0.59
C ASP A 104 -1.26 17.67 0.84
N ALA A 105 -2.17 16.81 0.38
CA ALA A 105 -2.14 15.36 0.59
C ALA A 105 -2.05 14.96 2.08
N THR A 106 -2.47 15.82 2.99
CA THR A 106 -2.60 15.45 4.40
C THR A 106 -3.76 14.50 4.61
N ILE A 107 -3.61 13.59 5.58
CA ILE A 107 -4.61 12.58 5.91
C ILE A 107 -5.15 12.89 7.30
N SER A 108 -6.46 13.09 7.39
CA SER A 108 -7.16 13.36 8.65
C SER A 108 -8.25 12.33 8.90
N LYS A 109 -8.36 11.85 10.13
CA LYS A 109 -9.46 10.98 10.52
C LYS A 109 -10.73 11.81 10.68
N ILE A 110 -11.77 11.47 9.93
CA ILE A 110 -13.06 12.19 9.92
C ILE A 110 -14.14 11.44 10.69
N GLN A 111 -14.09 10.10 10.72
CA GLN A 111 -15.11 9.29 11.38
C GLN A 111 -14.54 7.98 11.91
N THR A 112 -15.14 7.49 12.99
CA THR A 112 -14.93 6.13 13.52
C THR A 112 -16.31 5.48 13.71
N ILE A 113 -16.50 4.30 13.16
CA ILE A 113 -17.70 3.47 13.31
C ILE A 113 -17.30 2.27 14.16
N THR A 114 -17.87 2.16 15.35
CA THR A 114 -17.56 1.09 16.32
C THR A 114 -18.70 0.10 16.46
N GLY A 115 -18.47 -1.02 17.16
CA GLY A 115 -19.50 -1.99 17.48
C GLY A 115 -19.93 -2.86 16.28
N GLN A 116 -19.08 -3.00 15.29
CA GLN A 116 -19.35 -3.82 14.10
C GLN A 116 -19.07 -5.30 14.39
N SER A 117 -19.99 -6.00 15.05
CA SER A 117 -19.84 -7.39 15.48
C SER A 117 -19.59 -8.40 14.36
N TRP A 118 -19.92 -8.04 13.11
CA TRP A 118 -19.63 -8.85 11.93
C TRP A 118 -18.18 -8.73 11.45
N LEU A 119 -17.50 -7.66 11.86
CA LEU A 119 -16.11 -7.41 11.49
C LEU A 119 -15.21 -8.04 12.57
N VAL A 120 -15.06 -9.35 12.50
CA VAL A 120 -14.27 -10.12 13.45
C VAL A 120 -12.84 -10.25 12.95
N ASN A 121 -11.89 -9.98 13.86
CA ASN A 121 -10.47 -10.19 13.60
C ASN A 121 -9.76 -10.48 14.91
N THR A 122 -9.77 -11.73 15.31
CA THR A 122 -9.13 -12.24 16.51
C THR A 122 -8.11 -13.32 16.16
N THR A 123 -7.30 -13.74 17.13
CA THR A 123 -6.30 -14.80 16.91
C THR A 123 -6.93 -16.14 16.49
N SER A 124 -8.15 -16.43 16.94
CA SER A 124 -8.91 -17.63 16.56
C SER A 124 -9.69 -17.47 15.26
N GLU A 125 -10.05 -16.24 14.90
CA GLU A 125 -10.90 -15.90 13.75
C GLU A 125 -10.33 -14.70 12.99
N PRO A 126 -9.22 -14.87 12.26
CA PRO A 126 -8.52 -13.76 11.57
C PRO A 126 -9.18 -13.45 10.22
N TYR A 127 -10.48 -13.18 10.20
CA TYR A 127 -11.27 -13.01 8.97
C TYR A 127 -10.96 -11.74 8.18
N LEU A 128 -10.19 -10.81 8.73
CA LEU A 128 -9.92 -9.53 8.06
C LEU A 128 -9.23 -9.72 6.70
N GLU A 129 -8.42 -10.77 6.53
CA GLU A 129 -7.77 -11.10 5.27
C GLU A 129 -8.75 -11.64 4.21
N GLU A 130 -9.88 -12.24 4.64
CA GLU A 130 -10.84 -12.93 3.77
C GLU A 130 -11.91 -11.99 3.20
N PHE A 131 -12.08 -10.79 3.77
CA PHE A 131 -13.03 -9.82 3.24
C PHE A 131 -12.65 -9.36 1.83
N THR A 132 -13.66 -9.29 0.98
CA THR A 132 -13.55 -8.74 -0.37
C THR A 132 -14.30 -7.43 -0.45
N PHE A 133 -13.66 -6.44 -1.09
CA PHE A 133 -14.20 -5.09 -1.20
C PHE A 133 -14.38 -4.73 -2.67
N THR A 134 -15.47 -4.05 -2.98
CA THR A 134 -15.71 -3.44 -4.29
C THR A 134 -16.46 -2.14 -4.10
N GLN A 135 -16.16 -1.15 -4.94
CA GLN A 135 -16.79 0.16 -4.85
C GLN A 135 -17.52 0.48 -6.15
N GLN A 136 -18.70 1.11 -6.01
CA GLN A 136 -19.43 1.71 -7.10
C GLN A 136 -20.00 3.05 -6.64
N GLY A 137 -19.47 4.16 -7.17
CA GLY A 137 -19.87 5.51 -6.76
C GLY A 137 -19.72 5.71 -5.25
N ASP A 138 -20.79 6.11 -4.59
CA ASP A 138 -20.86 6.40 -3.15
C ASP A 138 -20.96 5.16 -2.26
N VAL A 139 -20.92 3.96 -2.83
CA VAL A 139 -21.15 2.73 -2.09
C VAL A 139 -19.95 1.78 -2.20
N MET A 140 -19.42 1.36 -1.07
CA MET A 140 -18.48 0.26 -0.97
C MET A 140 -19.22 -0.97 -0.46
N PHE A 141 -19.18 -2.06 -1.21
CA PHE A 141 -19.70 -3.37 -0.81
C PHE A 141 -18.58 -4.16 -0.16
N ILE A 142 -18.94 -4.84 0.93
CA ILE A 142 -18.05 -5.63 1.77
C ILE A 142 -18.63 -7.03 1.83
N ALA A 143 -17.91 -7.99 1.28
CA ALA A 143 -18.34 -9.38 1.20
C ALA A 143 -17.38 -10.32 1.94
N HIS A 144 -17.94 -11.36 2.52
CA HIS A 144 -17.22 -12.44 3.18
C HIS A 144 -18.02 -13.74 2.98
N ASN A 145 -17.34 -14.88 2.98
CA ASN A 145 -17.97 -16.19 2.77
C ASN A 145 -18.96 -16.59 3.88
N THR A 146 -18.72 -16.15 5.12
CA THR A 146 -19.50 -16.51 6.31
C THR A 146 -20.54 -15.45 6.68
N PHE A 147 -20.32 -14.18 6.34
CA PHE A 147 -21.17 -13.07 6.76
C PHE A 147 -22.01 -12.52 5.61
N MET A 148 -23.17 -11.96 5.96
CA MET A 148 -23.99 -11.25 4.97
C MET A 148 -23.22 -10.08 4.37
N ILE A 149 -23.41 -9.83 3.07
CA ILE A 149 -22.86 -8.67 2.38
C ILE A 149 -23.29 -7.38 3.09
N ARG A 150 -22.33 -6.51 3.34
CA ARG A 150 -22.53 -5.20 3.94
C ARG A 150 -22.23 -4.11 2.94
N LYS A 151 -22.76 -2.92 3.18
CA LYS A 151 -22.44 -1.75 2.40
C LYS A 151 -22.04 -0.60 3.31
N LEU A 152 -20.98 0.09 2.94
CA LEU A 152 -20.59 1.38 3.50
C LEU A 152 -21.02 2.44 2.47
N VAL A 153 -21.85 3.38 2.90
CA VAL A 153 -22.43 4.41 2.03
C VAL A 153 -21.95 5.77 2.50
N ARG A 154 -21.42 6.57 1.57
CA ARG A 154 -21.16 7.98 1.80
C ARG A 154 -22.48 8.75 1.68
N THR A 155 -22.86 9.46 2.73
CA THR A 155 -24.15 10.20 2.78
C THR A 155 -24.00 11.69 2.50
N GLY A 156 -22.85 12.13 2.00
CA GLY A 156 -22.54 13.55 1.77
C GLY A 156 -22.12 14.28 3.07
N LEU A 157 -21.51 15.41 2.89
CA LEU A 157 -21.32 16.43 3.94
C LEU A 157 -22.48 17.40 3.90
#